data_33406607b6de6c1208757c6d12473f11
#
_entry.id   33406607b6de6c1208757c6d12473f11
#
_cell.length_a   1.000
_cell.length_b   1.000
_cell.length_c   1.000
_cell.angle_alpha   90.00
_cell.angle_beta   90.00
_cell.angle_gamma   90.00
#
_symmetry.space_group_name_H-M   'P 1'
#
loop_
_entity.id
_entity.type
_entity.pdbx_description
1 polymer ?
#
loop_
_entity_poly.entity_id
_entity_poly.type
_entity_poly.pdbx_seq_one_letter_code
_entity_poly.pdbx_strand_id
1 'polypeptide(L)'
;STAVIIQTDSGGTGNGDIFVNSAVTWAANKLTLSAYGNININADLNATSTASLALNYGLGAPALDNTSQITTTNAAANLAGTASYTTTQGSDGVEKAYTVITTLDQLQGMSSNVAANYVLGSNIDAAATSTWNLSTGFAPILGFAGTFDGLGHTISDLFMSKGATGSIGLIGSTGVGSVIRNVGLVGGSVSGGASTGALVGSNATGTVYNSY
;
A
#
# COMPACT_ATOMS: atom_id res chain seq x y z
N SER A 1 -27.15 11.00 3.47
CA SER A 1 -26.41 9.84 2.98
C SER A 1 -25.58 9.28 4.13
N THR A 2 -25.63 7.97 4.35
CA THR A 2 -25.14 7.33 5.58
C THR A 2 -23.84 6.61 5.29
N ALA A 3 -22.82 6.75 6.15
CA ALA A 3 -21.63 5.90 6.13
C ALA A 3 -22.04 4.45 6.46
N VAL A 4 -21.40 3.48 5.82
CA VAL A 4 -21.64 2.06 6.06
C VAL A 4 -20.49 1.50 6.90
N ILE A 5 -20.83 0.82 8.00
CA ILE A 5 -19.86 0.12 8.85
C ILE A 5 -20.21 -1.35 8.86
N ILE A 6 -19.24 -2.21 8.53
CA ILE A 6 -19.31 -3.67 8.69
C ILE A 6 -18.31 -4.02 9.77
N GLN A 7 -18.79 -4.69 10.83
CA GLN A 7 -17.97 -4.99 11.99
C GLN A 7 -18.10 -6.45 12.40
N THR A 8 -16.97 -7.04 12.82
CA THR A 8 -16.94 -8.32 13.54
C THR A 8 -16.51 -8.11 14.98
N ASP A 9 -16.86 -9.04 15.86
CA ASP A 9 -16.52 -9.01 17.28
C ASP A 9 -15.95 -10.36 17.78
N SER A 10 -15.72 -10.46 19.08
CA SER A 10 -15.22 -11.66 19.75
C SER A 10 -16.29 -12.71 20.03
N GLY A 11 -17.56 -12.43 19.76
CA GLY A 11 -18.70 -13.26 20.23
C GLY A 11 -18.96 -14.54 19.43
N GLY A 12 -18.24 -14.75 18.31
CA GLY A 12 -18.38 -15.91 17.45
C GLY A 12 -17.30 -16.99 17.68
N THR A 13 -17.45 -18.13 17.01
CA THR A 13 -16.47 -19.22 17.02
C THR A 13 -15.29 -18.98 16.05
N GLY A 14 -15.33 -17.91 15.25
CA GLY A 14 -14.28 -17.53 14.29
C GLY A 14 -13.27 -16.55 14.90
N ASN A 15 -12.23 -16.24 14.10
CA ASN A 15 -11.18 -15.30 14.50
C ASN A 15 -11.60 -13.83 14.42
N GLY A 16 -12.87 -13.54 14.02
CA GLY A 16 -13.36 -12.20 13.80
C GLY A 16 -12.79 -11.54 12.52
N ASP A 17 -12.42 -12.35 11.53
CA ASP A 17 -11.95 -11.87 10.24
C ASP A 17 -13.12 -11.36 9.39
N ILE A 18 -12.83 -10.38 8.51
CA ILE A 18 -13.73 -9.96 7.44
C ILE A 18 -13.19 -10.50 6.12
N PHE A 19 -14.08 -11.13 5.32
CA PHE A 19 -13.80 -11.61 3.98
C PHE A 19 -14.67 -10.87 2.96
N VAL A 20 -14.04 -10.15 2.04
CA VAL A 20 -14.71 -9.54 0.89
C VAL A 20 -14.64 -10.52 -0.27
N ASN A 21 -15.66 -11.35 -0.45
CA ASN A 21 -15.71 -12.43 -1.46
C ASN A 21 -16.53 -12.05 -2.70
N SER A 22 -17.10 -10.85 -2.73
CA SER A 22 -17.82 -10.30 -3.90
C SER A 22 -17.46 -8.84 -4.06
N ALA A 23 -17.38 -8.38 -5.31
CA ALA A 23 -17.03 -7.00 -5.60
C ALA A 23 -18.07 -6.02 -5.02
N VAL A 24 -17.58 -4.95 -4.42
CA VAL A 24 -18.40 -3.88 -3.84
C VAL A 24 -18.05 -2.56 -4.52
N THR A 25 -19.05 -1.86 -5.07
CA THR A 25 -18.87 -0.55 -5.70
C THR A 25 -19.73 0.48 -5.00
N TRP A 26 -19.14 1.62 -4.63
CA TRP A 26 -19.86 2.76 -4.05
C TRP A 26 -19.26 4.09 -4.55
N ALA A 27 -20.08 5.14 -4.66
CA ALA A 27 -19.69 6.41 -5.27
C ALA A 27 -19.62 7.58 -4.28
N ALA A 28 -20.13 7.40 -3.06
CA ALA A 28 -20.17 8.46 -2.05
C ALA A 28 -20.06 7.85 -0.65
N ASN A 29 -19.67 8.69 0.33
CA ASN A 29 -19.53 8.32 1.72
C ASN A 29 -18.38 7.35 2.02
N LYS A 30 -18.25 7.00 3.29
CA LYS A 30 -17.22 6.11 3.78
C LYS A 30 -17.77 4.70 3.97
N LEU A 31 -17.10 3.71 3.38
CA LEU A 31 -17.20 2.32 3.80
C LEU A 31 -16.14 2.08 4.88
N THR A 32 -16.56 1.54 6.01
CA THR A 32 -15.64 1.14 7.08
C THR A 32 -15.77 -0.37 7.31
N LEU A 33 -14.66 -1.09 7.20
CA LEU A 33 -14.55 -2.49 7.61
C LEU A 33 -13.78 -2.52 8.93
N SER A 34 -14.41 -3.07 9.98
CA SER A 34 -13.84 -3.14 11.33
C SER A 34 -13.77 -4.59 11.76
N ALA A 35 -12.60 -5.24 11.60
CA ALA A 35 -12.36 -6.63 11.89
C ALA A 35 -11.72 -6.82 13.27
N TYR A 36 -12.24 -7.74 14.06
CA TYR A 36 -11.59 -8.21 15.29
C TYR A 36 -10.25 -8.88 14.98
N GLY A 37 -10.17 -9.62 13.87
CA GLY A 37 -8.98 -10.23 13.29
C GLY A 37 -8.50 -9.53 12.03
N ASN A 38 -8.37 -10.28 10.94
CA ASN A 38 -7.85 -9.82 9.65
C ASN A 38 -8.94 -9.24 8.74
N ILE A 39 -8.52 -8.48 7.73
CA ILE A 39 -9.37 -8.12 6.58
C ILE A 39 -8.78 -8.77 5.33
N ASN A 40 -9.56 -9.64 4.69
CA ASN A 40 -9.17 -10.40 3.51
C ASN A 40 -9.98 -9.91 2.29
N ILE A 41 -9.33 -9.21 1.39
CA ILE A 41 -9.93 -8.67 0.16
C ILE A 41 -9.69 -9.69 -0.95
N ASN A 42 -10.69 -10.53 -1.23
CA ASN A 42 -10.68 -11.59 -2.24
C ASN A 42 -11.48 -11.20 -3.49
N ALA A 43 -12.14 -10.04 -3.47
CA ALA A 43 -12.85 -9.44 -4.59
C ALA A 43 -12.75 -7.92 -4.51
N ASP A 44 -12.85 -7.22 -5.63
CA ASP A 44 -12.56 -5.79 -5.73
C ASP A 44 -13.47 -4.92 -4.86
N LEU A 45 -12.86 -3.95 -4.20
CA LEU A 45 -13.51 -2.80 -3.59
C LEU A 45 -13.34 -1.60 -4.50
N ASN A 46 -14.43 -0.99 -4.97
CA ASN A 46 -14.40 0.10 -5.94
C ASN A 46 -14.99 1.38 -5.33
N ALA A 47 -14.16 2.19 -4.71
CA ALA A 47 -14.49 3.52 -4.22
C ALA A 47 -14.35 4.54 -5.36
N THR A 48 -15.47 4.95 -5.94
CA THR A 48 -15.50 5.89 -7.06
C THR A 48 -15.94 7.29 -6.60
N SER A 49 -15.71 8.32 -7.41
CA SER A 49 -16.12 9.69 -7.13
C SER A 49 -15.60 10.21 -5.77
N THR A 50 -16.47 10.51 -4.82
CA THR A 50 -16.14 11.02 -3.47
C THR A 50 -16.17 9.94 -2.39
N ALA A 51 -16.27 8.69 -2.79
CA ALA A 51 -16.26 7.55 -1.88
C ALA A 51 -14.91 7.45 -1.14
N SER A 52 -14.94 6.95 0.08
CA SER A 52 -13.74 6.74 0.90
C SER A 52 -13.79 5.40 1.63
N LEU A 53 -12.63 4.93 2.10
CA LEU A 53 -12.45 3.62 2.71
C LEU A 53 -11.70 3.74 4.04
N ALA A 54 -12.18 3.04 5.06
CA ALA A 54 -11.45 2.84 6.30
C ALA A 54 -11.35 1.33 6.59
N LEU A 55 -10.15 0.85 6.91
CA LEU A 55 -9.89 -0.53 7.27
C LEU A 55 -9.31 -0.59 8.68
N ASN A 56 -10.13 -1.01 9.64
CA ASN A 56 -9.74 -1.22 11.03
C ASN A 56 -9.60 -2.72 11.26
N TYR A 57 -8.47 -3.18 11.73
CA TYR A 57 -8.18 -4.62 11.82
C TYR A 57 -7.38 -4.95 13.07
N GLY A 58 -7.47 -6.23 13.49
CA GLY A 58 -6.80 -6.69 14.69
C GLY A 58 -7.35 -6.08 15.97
N LEU A 59 -8.62 -5.67 15.97
CA LEU A 59 -9.26 -4.98 17.11
C LEU A 59 -9.39 -5.87 18.34
N GLY A 60 -9.08 -7.17 18.20
CA GLY A 60 -9.06 -8.14 19.30
C GLY A 60 -7.86 -8.05 20.23
N ALA A 61 -6.83 -7.33 19.84
CA ALA A 61 -5.60 -7.18 20.64
C ALA A 61 -5.04 -5.76 20.50
N PRO A 62 -4.20 -5.29 21.46
CA PRO A 62 -3.48 -4.03 21.29
C PRO A 62 -2.65 -3.98 20.02
N ALA A 63 -2.31 -2.78 19.55
CA ALA A 63 -1.52 -2.58 18.34
C ALA A 63 -0.09 -3.14 18.45
N LEU A 64 0.49 -3.07 19.65
CA LEU A 64 1.80 -3.64 19.93
C LEU A 64 1.72 -5.19 19.80
N ASP A 65 2.61 -5.75 19.00
CA ASP A 65 2.69 -7.20 18.71
C ASP A 65 1.46 -7.78 17.98
N ASN A 66 0.59 -6.93 17.43
CA ASN A 66 -0.57 -7.35 16.68
C ASN A 66 -0.18 -7.91 15.31
N THR A 67 -0.45 -9.19 15.09
CA THR A 67 -0.09 -9.91 13.86
C THR A 67 -1.19 -9.88 12.79
N SER A 68 -2.34 -9.26 13.07
CA SER A 68 -3.43 -9.14 12.11
C SER A 68 -3.02 -8.30 10.90
N GLN A 69 -3.57 -8.64 9.74
CA GLN A 69 -3.18 -8.06 8.45
C GLN A 69 -4.38 -7.67 7.60
N ILE A 70 -4.16 -6.75 6.68
CA ILE A 70 -4.98 -6.56 5.49
C ILE A 70 -4.27 -7.33 4.37
N THR A 71 -4.99 -8.27 3.74
CA THR A 71 -4.48 -9.05 2.62
C THR A 71 -5.31 -8.82 1.38
N THR A 72 -4.69 -8.90 0.22
CA THR A 72 -5.35 -8.87 -1.08
C THR A 72 -4.99 -10.14 -1.84
N THR A 73 -5.99 -10.87 -2.33
CA THR A 73 -5.77 -12.12 -3.07
C THR A 73 -6.47 -12.06 -4.42
N ASN A 74 -5.72 -11.83 -5.48
CA ASN A 74 -6.24 -11.65 -6.85
C ASN A 74 -7.31 -10.54 -6.96
N ALA A 75 -7.25 -9.55 -6.08
CA ALA A 75 -8.21 -8.46 -5.98
C ALA A 75 -7.51 -7.19 -5.51
N ALA A 76 -8.13 -6.04 -5.75
CA ALA A 76 -7.60 -4.74 -5.34
C ALA A 76 -8.67 -3.85 -4.70
N ALA A 77 -8.24 -2.88 -3.90
CA ALA A 77 -9.10 -1.78 -3.50
C ALA A 77 -8.81 -0.53 -4.34
N ASN A 78 -9.67 -0.29 -5.33
CA ASN A 78 -9.59 0.84 -6.25
C ASN A 78 -10.09 2.10 -5.55
N LEU A 79 -9.26 3.14 -5.50
CA LEU A 79 -9.56 4.42 -4.85
C LEU A 79 -9.39 5.56 -5.86
N ALA A 80 -10.36 6.46 -5.95
CA ALA A 80 -10.17 7.70 -6.69
C ALA A 80 -9.03 8.52 -6.06
N GLY A 81 -8.29 9.31 -6.84
CA GLY A 81 -7.15 10.10 -6.33
C GLY A 81 -7.52 11.15 -5.27
N THR A 82 -8.81 11.46 -5.14
CA THR A 82 -9.36 12.34 -4.09
C THR A 82 -9.98 11.60 -2.91
N ALA A 83 -9.97 10.26 -2.94
CA ALA A 83 -10.53 9.44 -1.87
C ALA A 83 -9.72 9.61 -0.57
N SER A 84 -10.42 9.59 0.57
CA SER A 84 -9.77 9.42 1.86
C SER A 84 -9.61 7.93 2.15
N TYR A 85 -8.40 7.53 2.51
CA TYR A 85 -8.10 6.17 2.97
C TYR A 85 -7.43 6.22 4.33
N THR A 86 -7.94 5.42 5.26
CA THR A 86 -7.37 5.31 6.61
C THR A 86 -7.28 3.86 7.07
N THR A 87 -6.33 3.57 7.96
CA THR A 87 -6.25 2.28 8.65
C THR A 87 -6.05 2.47 10.14
N THR A 88 -6.60 1.55 10.94
CA THR A 88 -6.29 1.41 12.37
C THR A 88 -5.95 -0.06 12.65
N GLN A 89 -4.83 -0.33 13.29
CA GLN A 89 -4.45 -1.68 13.72
C GLN A 89 -4.47 -1.75 15.24
N GLY A 90 -5.20 -2.74 15.76
CA GLY A 90 -5.31 -2.96 17.21
C GLY A 90 -6.42 -2.16 17.90
N SER A 91 -6.80 -2.61 19.09
CA SER A 91 -7.87 -2.02 19.91
C SER A 91 -7.51 -0.64 20.47
N ASP A 92 -6.22 -0.35 20.60
CA ASP A 92 -5.64 0.91 21.08
C ASP A 92 -4.84 1.64 19.98
N GLY A 93 -4.98 1.18 18.73
CA GLY A 93 -4.24 1.71 17.58
C GLY A 93 -4.64 3.14 17.24
N VAL A 94 -3.68 3.88 16.70
CA VAL A 94 -3.91 5.23 16.16
C VAL A 94 -4.27 5.13 14.68
N GLU A 95 -5.30 5.88 14.27
CA GLU A 95 -5.68 5.98 12.86
C GLU A 95 -4.52 6.57 12.05
N LYS A 96 -4.15 5.88 10.97
CA LYS A 96 -3.18 6.33 9.98
C LYS A 96 -3.93 6.79 8.74
N ALA A 97 -3.72 8.03 8.33
CA ALA A 97 -4.19 8.55 7.05
C ALA A 97 -3.14 8.34 5.96
N TYR A 98 -3.61 8.14 4.72
CA TYR A 98 -2.76 7.86 3.57
C TYR A 98 -3.02 8.86 2.44
N THR A 99 -1.95 9.19 1.72
CA THR A 99 -2.04 9.86 0.43
C THR A 99 -2.31 8.81 -0.66
N VAL A 100 -3.40 8.97 -1.41
CA VAL A 100 -3.75 8.07 -2.51
C VAL A 100 -2.92 8.43 -3.74
N ILE A 101 -2.26 7.43 -4.32
CA ILE A 101 -1.43 7.52 -5.53
C ILE A 101 -2.15 6.82 -6.68
N THR A 102 -2.39 7.54 -7.76
CA THR A 102 -3.03 7.03 -8.98
C THR A 102 -2.22 7.34 -10.24
N THR A 103 -1.10 8.07 -10.11
CA THR A 103 -0.25 8.45 -11.24
C THR A 103 1.22 8.19 -10.95
N LEU A 104 2.00 8.02 -12.02
CA LEU A 104 3.44 7.81 -11.95
C LEU A 104 4.19 9.00 -11.31
N ASP A 105 3.74 10.23 -11.61
CA ASP A 105 4.34 11.44 -11.01
C ASP A 105 4.11 11.51 -9.50
N GLN A 106 2.91 11.10 -9.04
CA GLN A 106 2.62 11.00 -7.61
C GLN A 106 3.48 9.92 -6.93
N LEU A 107 3.73 8.79 -7.62
CA LEU A 107 4.61 7.74 -7.13
C LEU A 107 6.03 8.27 -6.92
N GLN A 108 6.60 8.99 -7.91
CA GLN A 108 7.91 9.66 -7.75
C GLN A 108 7.87 10.73 -6.66
N GLY A 109 6.73 11.40 -6.51
CA GLY A 109 6.51 12.45 -5.50
C GLY A 109 6.60 11.98 -4.05
N MET A 110 6.51 10.67 -3.77
CA MET A 110 6.72 10.10 -2.43
C MET A 110 8.08 10.50 -1.82
N SER A 111 9.08 10.75 -2.66
CA SER A 111 10.42 11.21 -2.24
C SER A 111 10.42 12.55 -1.51
N SER A 112 9.38 13.36 -1.67
CA SER A 112 9.25 14.67 -1.00
C SER A 112 8.85 14.57 0.48
N ASN A 113 8.22 13.46 0.90
CA ASN A 113 7.88 13.22 2.29
C ASN A 113 7.93 11.71 2.60
N VAL A 114 9.11 11.22 2.84
CA VAL A 114 9.38 9.78 3.06
C VAL A 114 8.84 9.25 4.39
N ALA A 115 8.36 10.10 5.29
CA ALA A 115 7.74 9.71 6.55
C ALA A 115 6.20 9.56 6.46
N ALA A 116 5.58 10.01 5.35
CA ALA A 116 4.14 9.90 5.17
C ALA A 116 3.71 8.49 4.76
N ASN A 117 2.41 8.20 4.95
CA ASN A 117 1.83 6.96 4.47
C ASN A 117 1.21 7.15 3.08
N TYR A 118 1.41 6.18 2.22
CA TYR A 118 0.95 6.18 0.83
C TYR A 118 0.21 4.90 0.50
N VAL A 119 -0.76 5.00 -0.40
CA VAL A 119 -1.54 3.87 -0.87
C VAL A 119 -1.74 3.96 -2.39
N LEU A 120 -1.63 2.85 -3.10
CA LEU A 120 -2.02 2.82 -4.51
C LEU A 120 -3.54 2.77 -4.61
N GLY A 121 -4.12 3.67 -5.41
CA GLY A 121 -5.54 3.69 -5.74
C GLY A 121 -5.86 3.02 -7.08
N SER A 122 -4.83 2.73 -7.87
CA SER A 122 -4.92 2.04 -9.17
C SER A 122 -3.57 1.42 -9.54
N ASN A 123 -3.56 0.55 -10.54
CA ASN A 123 -2.32 0.10 -11.16
C ASN A 123 -1.59 1.29 -11.81
N ILE A 124 -0.26 1.30 -11.74
CA ILE A 124 0.60 2.33 -12.31
C ILE A 124 1.42 1.74 -13.45
N ASP A 125 1.25 2.26 -14.65
CA ASP A 125 2.17 2.03 -15.77
C ASP A 125 3.37 2.95 -15.64
N ALA A 126 4.55 2.39 -15.42
CA ALA A 126 5.80 3.13 -15.24
C ALA A 126 6.72 3.08 -16.48
N ALA A 127 6.23 2.65 -17.64
CA ALA A 127 7.04 2.55 -18.88
C ALA A 127 7.70 3.89 -19.28
N ALA A 128 7.03 5.02 -18.99
CA ALA A 128 7.57 6.35 -19.26
C ALA A 128 8.88 6.64 -18.50
N THR A 129 9.16 5.92 -17.42
CA THR A 129 10.41 6.10 -16.65
C THR A 129 11.67 5.81 -17.47
N SER A 130 11.57 5.04 -18.57
CA SER A 130 12.69 4.75 -19.46
C SER A 130 13.34 6.00 -20.06
N THR A 131 12.60 7.11 -20.16
CA THR A 131 13.10 8.39 -20.68
C THR A 131 13.40 9.41 -19.57
N TRP A 132 13.10 9.11 -18.32
CA TRP A 132 13.29 10.04 -17.22
C TRP A 132 14.77 10.20 -16.82
N ASN A 133 15.09 11.37 -16.28
CA ASN A 133 16.41 11.64 -15.70
C ASN A 133 17.56 11.31 -16.66
N LEU A 134 17.48 11.81 -17.91
CA LEU A 134 18.46 11.52 -18.98
C LEU A 134 18.61 10.02 -19.25
N SER A 135 17.48 9.30 -19.29
CA SER A 135 17.38 7.85 -19.48
C SER A 135 18.04 7.02 -18.38
N THR A 136 18.23 7.58 -17.18
CA THR A 136 18.62 6.79 -16.00
C THR A 136 17.43 6.27 -15.20
N GLY A 137 16.22 6.65 -15.59
CA GLY A 137 14.96 6.09 -15.07
C GLY A 137 14.46 6.76 -13.81
N PHE A 138 13.55 6.08 -13.14
CA PHE A 138 12.94 6.50 -11.87
C PHE A 138 14.02 6.80 -10.81
N ALA A 139 13.83 7.82 -9.99
CA ALA A 139 14.75 8.12 -8.89
C ALA A 139 14.35 7.30 -7.64
N PRO A 140 15.25 6.48 -7.09
CA PRO A 140 14.96 5.69 -5.89
C PRO A 140 14.47 6.56 -4.73
N ILE A 141 13.42 6.09 -4.03
CA ILE A 141 12.93 6.74 -2.83
C ILE A 141 13.81 6.30 -1.65
N LEU A 142 14.61 7.22 -1.11
CA LEU A 142 15.61 6.90 -0.08
C LEU A 142 15.08 7.24 1.32
N GLY A 143 15.40 6.37 2.31
CA GLY A 143 15.05 6.61 3.71
C GLY A 143 13.56 6.53 4.00
N PHE A 144 12.80 5.76 3.22
CA PHE A 144 11.36 5.64 3.40
C PHE A 144 11.02 5.08 4.79
N ALA A 145 10.25 5.81 5.59
CA ALA A 145 9.91 5.49 6.98
C ALA A 145 8.42 5.41 7.26
N GLY A 146 7.57 5.63 6.24
CA GLY A 146 6.11 5.51 6.34
C GLY A 146 5.59 4.11 6.04
N THR A 147 4.29 4.02 5.74
CA THR A 147 3.65 2.83 5.19
C THR A 147 3.37 3.03 3.71
N PHE A 148 3.78 2.09 2.86
CA PHE A 148 3.39 2.01 1.45
C PHE A 148 2.55 0.75 1.24
N ASP A 149 1.26 0.93 0.96
CA ASP A 149 0.31 -0.15 0.75
C ASP A 149 -0.15 -0.17 -0.71
N GLY A 150 0.12 -1.25 -1.41
CA GLY A 150 -0.33 -1.41 -2.79
C GLY A 150 -1.82 -1.72 -2.92
N LEU A 151 -2.50 -2.15 -1.86
CA LEU A 151 -3.89 -2.62 -1.87
C LEU A 151 -4.21 -3.61 -3.00
N GLY A 152 -3.24 -4.44 -3.40
CA GLY A 152 -3.36 -5.42 -4.49
C GLY A 152 -3.05 -4.89 -5.88
N HIS A 153 -2.71 -3.61 -6.01
CA HIS A 153 -2.29 -3.01 -7.28
C HIS A 153 -0.85 -3.35 -7.64
N THR A 154 -0.57 -3.18 -8.94
CA THR A 154 0.76 -3.39 -9.51
C THR A 154 1.35 -2.10 -10.07
N ILE A 155 2.67 -2.05 -10.08
CA ILE A 155 3.46 -1.07 -10.83
C ILE A 155 4.15 -1.86 -11.94
N SER A 156 3.85 -1.54 -13.21
CA SER A 156 4.42 -2.24 -14.36
C SER A 156 5.52 -1.43 -15.02
N ASP A 157 6.44 -2.15 -15.63
CA ASP A 157 7.48 -1.62 -16.53
C ASP A 157 8.37 -0.51 -15.93
N LEU A 158 8.62 -0.59 -14.62
CA LEU A 158 9.50 0.33 -13.92
C LEU A 158 10.93 0.22 -14.46
N PHE A 159 11.49 1.32 -14.93
CA PHE A 159 12.85 1.37 -15.43
C PHE A 159 13.75 2.18 -14.51
N MET A 160 14.89 1.59 -14.15
CA MET A 160 16.01 2.24 -13.46
C MET A 160 17.32 1.70 -14.01
N SER A 161 18.20 2.61 -14.44
CA SER A 161 19.57 2.28 -14.85
C SER A 161 20.52 3.24 -14.13
N LYS A 162 20.97 2.83 -12.96
CA LYS A 162 21.81 3.66 -12.09
C LYS A 162 23.24 3.11 -12.07
N GLY A 163 24.20 3.98 -11.79
CA GLY A 163 25.59 3.58 -11.63
C GLY A 163 25.83 2.67 -10.43
N ALA A 164 27.09 2.35 -10.17
CA ALA A 164 27.50 1.38 -9.14
C ALA A 164 27.30 1.86 -7.68
N THR A 165 26.82 3.05 -7.44
CA THR A 165 26.71 3.65 -6.11
C THR A 165 25.24 3.84 -5.69
N GLY A 166 24.97 3.64 -4.38
CA GLY A 166 23.68 3.86 -3.78
C GLY A 166 22.79 2.62 -3.71
N SER A 167 21.67 2.78 -3.04
CA SER A 167 20.63 1.76 -2.93
C SER A 167 19.58 1.98 -4.00
N ILE A 168 19.38 1.00 -4.88
CA ILE A 168 18.56 1.09 -6.08
C ILE A 168 17.35 0.18 -5.93
N GLY A 169 16.17 0.73 -6.17
CA GLY A 169 14.86 0.09 -6.12
C GLY A 169 13.77 1.15 -6.10
N LEU A 170 12.51 0.74 -6.25
CA LEU A 170 11.40 1.68 -6.07
C LEU A 170 11.57 2.42 -4.74
N ILE A 171 11.71 1.67 -3.66
CA ILE A 171 12.21 2.14 -2.36
C ILE A 171 13.70 1.82 -2.33
N GLY A 172 14.54 2.82 -2.54
CA GLY A 172 15.98 2.61 -2.54
C GLY A 172 16.49 2.17 -1.17
N SER A 173 15.99 2.76 -0.09
CA SER A 173 16.31 2.34 1.28
C SER A 173 15.14 2.58 2.23
N THR A 174 15.01 1.68 3.22
CA THR A 174 14.02 1.80 4.29
C THR A 174 14.59 2.54 5.50
N GLY A 175 13.72 3.30 6.17
CA GLY A 175 13.92 3.87 7.50
C GLY A 175 13.25 3.04 8.58
N VAL A 176 13.45 3.45 9.84
CA VAL A 176 12.88 2.77 11.01
C VAL A 176 11.34 2.82 10.96
N GLY A 177 10.70 1.66 11.16
CA GLY A 177 9.24 1.54 11.22
C GLY A 177 8.54 1.56 9.87
N SER A 178 9.28 1.56 8.75
CA SER A 178 8.68 1.47 7.44
C SER A 178 7.96 0.14 7.22
N VAL A 179 6.81 0.22 6.53
CA VAL A 179 6.02 -0.96 6.14
C VAL A 179 5.72 -0.86 4.64
N ILE A 180 6.05 -1.90 3.88
CA ILE A 180 5.75 -2.04 2.46
C ILE A 180 4.94 -3.32 2.30
N ARG A 181 3.73 -3.22 1.71
CA ARG A 181 2.83 -4.37 1.64
C ARG A 181 1.88 -4.33 0.43
N ASN A 182 1.38 -5.52 0.06
CA ASN A 182 0.30 -5.71 -0.91
C ASN A 182 0.57 -5.05 -2.27
N VAL A 183 1.83 -4.92 -2.69
CA VAL A 183 2.23 -4.30 -3.97
C VAL A 183 2.99 -5.28 -4.84
N GLY A 184 2.64 -5.32 -6.13
CA GLY A 184 3.36 -6.10 -7.13
C GLY A 184 4.19 -5.22 -8.05
N LEU A 185 5.41 -5.65 -8.40
CA LEU A 185 6.16 -5.11 -9.53
C LEU A 185 6.13 -6.11 -10.68
N VAL A 186 5.72 -5.67 -11.86
CA VAL A 186 5.54 -6.52 -13.04
C VAL A 186 6.35 -5.98 -14.21
N GLY A 187 7.17 -6.81 -14.81
CA GLY A 187 8.04 -6.38 -15.92
C GLY A 187 9.10 -5.35 -15.49
N GLY A 188 9.51 -4.53 -16.42
CA GLY A 188 10.50 -3.47 -16.18
C GLY A 188 11.94 -3.94 -16.10
N SER A 189 12.83 -3.04 -15.71
CA SER A 189 14.26 -3.32 -15.57
C SER A 189 14.87 -2.41 -14.51
N VAL A 190 15.49 -3.01 -13.50
CA VAL A 190 16.20 -2.28 -12.45
C VAL A 190 17.64 -2.75 -12.42
N SER A 191 18.57 -1.83 -12.65
CA SER A 191 20.00 -2.10 -12.65
C SER A 191 20.77 -1.04 -11.86
N GLY A 192 21.80 -1.47 -11.15
CA GLY A 192 22.60 -0.59 -10.30
C GLY A 192 23.77 -1.29 -9.64
N GLY A 193 24.19 -0.78 -8.50
CA GLY A 193 25.33 -1.28 -7.74
C GLY A 193 24.98 -2.42 -6.77
N ALA A 194 25.75 -2.51 -5.69
CA ALA A 194 25.72 -3.65 -4.75
C ALA A 194 24.39 -3.82 -3.98
N SER A 195 23.65 -2.73 -3.75
CA SER A 195 22.36 -2.76 -3.04
C SER A 195 21.23 -2.50 -4.06
N THR A 196 20.95 -3.47 -4.91
CA THR A 196 19.92 -3.37 -5.94
C THR A 196 18.83 -4.41 -5.73
N GLY A 197 17.59 -3.95 -5.69
CA GLY A 197 16.38 -4.77 -5.67
C GLY A 197 15.23 -4.03 -6.34
N ALA A 198 14.35 -4.74 -7.06
CA ALA A 198 13.30 -4.07 -7.81
C ALA A 198 12.37 -3.25 -6.90
N LEU A 199 11.86 -3.85 -5.83
CA LEU A 199 10.97 -3.18 -4.86
C LEU A 199 11.79 -2.44 -3.81
N VAL A 200 12.76 -3.08 -3.16
CA VAL A 200 13.58 -2.49 -2.09
C VAL A 200 15.04 -2.77 -2.35
N GLY A 201 15.86 -1.71 -2.46
CA GLY A 201 17.29 -1.82 -2.65
C GLY A 201 18.03 -2.22 -1.38
N SER A 202 17.77 -1.54 -0.28
CA SER A 202 18.38 -1.80 1.03
C SER A 202 17.30 -1.76 2.11
N ASN A 203 17.08 -2.90 2.75
CA ASN A 203 16.12 -3.03 3.85
C ASN A 203 16.83 -3.31 5.17
N ALA A 204 17.18 -2.26 5.89
CA ALA A 204 17.86 -2.38 7.18
C ALA A 204 16.89 -2.59 8.35
N THR A 205 15.71 -1.96 8.31
CA THR A 205 14.80 -1.87 9.47
C THR A 205 13.32 -1.88 9.09
N GLY A 206 12.99 -2.03 7.81
CA GLY A 206 11.61 -2.06 7.32
C GLY A 206 11.01 -3.46 7.34
N THR A 207 9.69 -3.51 7.31
CA THR A 207 8.91 -4.74 7.11
C THR A 207 8.34 -4.76 5.71
N VAL A 208 8.57 -5.87 4.96
CA VAL A 208 8.01 -6.08 3.61
C VAL A 208 7.24 -7.40 3.63
N TYR A 209 5.97 -7.38 3.21
CA TYR A 209 5.15 -8.59 3.15
C TYR A 209 4.05 -8.49 2.09
N ASN A 210 3.54 -9.64 1.64
CA ASN A 210 2.50 -9.76 0.60
C ASN A 210 2.85 -8.95 -0.67
N SER A 211 4.13 -8.93 -1.08
CA SER A 211 4.62 -8.13 -2.21
C SER A 211 5.58 -8.95 -3.07
N TYR A 212 5.63 -8.66 -4.37
CA TYR A 212 6.44 -9.40 -5.35
C TYR A 212 6.99 -8.51 -6.46
#